data_6d1f0f9c4f72d237c3873edb44af19d2
#
_entry.id   6d1f0f9c4f72d237c3873edb44af19d2
#
_cell.length_a   1.000
_cell.length_b   1.000
_cell.length_c   1.000
_cell.angle_alpha   90.00
_cell.angle_beta   90.00
_cell.angle_gamma   90.00
#
_symmetry.space_group_name_H-M   'P 1'
#
loop_
_entity.id
_entity.type
_entity.pdbx_description
1 polymer ?
#
loop_
_entity_poly.entity_id
_entity_poly.type
_entity_poly.pdbx_seq_one_letter_code
_entity_poly.pdbx_strand_id
1 'polypeptide(L)'
;MTENGDALDADLRVPSCERCPALVESRSRIVDGVGRADADLLFVGEGPGATEDERGEPFVGRSGDVLDDALRDAGLARSDVRITNCVRCRPPDNRDPTTEELANCRGHLESEIDRLDPELIVTLGKVPSEHLLDRSVAITSESGDVVDARIGGAARRVLLSVHPAATLYDRSQRDGFFETIASASELSGAGGVTDGDGQSRLGDY
;
A
#
# COMPACT_ATOMS: atom_id res chain seq x y z
N MET A 1 -7.21 16.87 -12.61
CA MET A 1 -6.36 15.76 -13.09
C MET A 1 -5.35 16.42 -14.00
N THR A 2 -4.10 16.42 -13.61
CA THR A 2 -3.03 17.11 -14.35
C THR A 2 -2.37 16.11 -15.31
N GLU A 3 -2.07 16.51 -16.53
CA GLU A 3 -1.39 15.67 -17.56
C GLU A 3 -0.10 15.01 -17.04
N ASN A 4 0.55 15.58 -16.02
CA ASN A 4 1.73 15.01 -15.38
C ASN A 4 1.41 13.75 -14.54
N GLY A 5 0.26 13.66 -13.91
CA GLY A 5 -0.13 12.49 -13.09
C GLY A 5 -0.38 11.24 -13.95
N ASP A 6 -1.01 11.40 -15.09
CA ASP A 6 -1.29 10.30 -16.03
C ASP A 6 0.00 9.74 -16.66
N ALA A 7 0.98 10.60 -16.94
CA ALA A 7 2.28 10.18 -17.46
C ALA A 7 3.11 9.43 -16.42
N LEU A 8 3.12 9.89 -15.17
CA LEU A 8 3.80 9.21 -14.05
C LEU A 8 3.19 7.83 -13.77
N ASP A 9 1.87 7.71 -13.81
CA ASP A 9 1.19 6.42 -13.60
C ASP A 9 1.49 5.41 -14.71
N ALA A 10 1.58 5.88 -15.98
CA ALA A 10 1.94 5.03 -17.12
C ALA A 10 3.36 4.41 -16.96
N ASP A 11 4.29 5.17 -16.41
CA ASP A 11 5.67 4.74 -16.16
C ASP A 11 5.80 3.75 -15.00
N LEU A 12 4.80 3.68 -14.10
CA LEU A 12 4.76 2.74 -12.97
C LEU A 12 4.16 1.38 -13.34
N ARG A 13 3.62 1.23 -14.54
CA ARG A 13 3.03 -0.03 -15.01
C ARG A 13 4.08 -1.01 -15.49
N VAL A 14 3.83 -2.29 -15.22
CA VAL A 14 4.63 -3.41 -15.74
C VAL A 14 3.90 -3.99 -16.95
N PRO A 15 4.30 -3.65 -18.19
CA PRO A 15 3.55 -4.03 -19.39
C PRO A 15 3.59 -5.55 -19.65
N SER A 16 4.70 -6.20 -19.27
CA SER A 16 4.86 -7.65 -19.35
C SER A 16 5.97 -8.11 -18.41
N CYS A 17 5.83 -9.30 -17.85
CA CYS A 17 6.84 -9.93 -17.03
C CYS A 17 6.64 -11.45 -17.03
N GLU A 18 7.68 -12.23 -17.27
CA GLU A 18 7.65 -13.70 -17.34
C GLU A 18 8.65 -14.36 -16.36
N ARG A 19 9.09 -13.62 -15.32
CA ARG A 19 10.14 -14.07 -14.40
C ARG A 19 9.72 -15.24 -13.50
N CYS A 20 8.40 -15.40 -13.26
CA CYS A 20 7.83 -16.38 -12.34
C CYS A 20 6.85 -17.29 -13.08
N PRO A 21 7.28 -18.46 -13.63
CA PRO A 21 6.44 -19.32 -14.46
C PRO A 21 5.11 -19.71 -13.79
N ALA A 22 5.13 -20.09 -12.51
CA ALA A 22 3.92 -20.46 -11.77
C ALA A 22 2.92 -19.29 -11.63
N LEU A 23 3.42 -18.06 -11.46
CA LEU A 23 2.56 -16.88 -11.40
C LEU A 23 2.04 -16.49 -12.79
N VAL A 24 2.82 -16.68 -13.85
CA VAL A 24 2.41 -16.44 -15.24
C VAL A 24 1.28 -17.39 -15.64
N GLU A 25 1.36 -18.65 -15.22
CA GLU A 25 0.30 -19.65 -15.46
C GLU A 25 -0.97 -19.35 -14.66
N SER A 26 -0.83 -18.85 -13.42
CA SER A 26 -1.96 -18.63 -12.51
C SER A 26 -2.71 -17.34 -12.73
N ARG A 27 -2.01 -16.25 -13.11
CA ARG A 27 -2.63 -14.92 -13.25
C ARG A 27 -3.46 -14.78 -14.52
N SER A 28 -4.51 -13.98 -14.46
CA SER A 28 -5.20 -13.44 -15.64
C SER A 28 -4.50 -12.21 -16.20
N ARG A 29 -3.88 -11.42 -15.30
CA ARG A 29 -3.18 -10.17 -15.63
C ARG A 29 -2.12 -9.80 -14.59
N ILE A 30 -1.30 -8.81 -14.91
CA ILE A 30 -0.46 -8.12 -13.91
C ILE A 30 -1.35 -7.10 -13.19
N VAL A 31 -1.30 -7.08 -11.86
CA VAL A 31 -2.03 -6.14 -11.00
C VAL A 31 -1.04 -5.08 -10.53
N ASP A 32 -1.00 -3.96 -11.23
CA ASP A 32 -0.15 -2.83 -10.87
C ASP A 32 -0.73 -2.04 -9.69
N GLY A 33 0.09 -1.20 -9.06
CA GLY A 33 -0.36 -0.29 -8.02
C GLY A 33 -1.36 0.74 -8.57
N VAL A 34 -2.25 1.23 -7.70
CA VAL A 34 -3.28 2.23 -8.02
C VAL A 34 -3.25 3.39 -7.04
N GLY A 35 -3.85 4.51 -7.42
CA GLY A 35 -3.89 5.75 -6.66
C GLY A 35 -2.88 6.77 -7.19
N ARG A 36 -2.60 7.82 -6.43
CA ARG A 36 -1.74 8.92 -6.88
C ARG A 36 -0.32 8.44 -7.15
N ALA A 37 0.25 8.89 -8.26
CA ALA A 37 1.64 8.62 -8.63
C ALA A 37 2.66 9.53 -7.90
N ASP A 38 2.17 10.50 -7.13
CA ASP A 38 2.90 11.45 -6.29
C ASP A 38 2.38 11.44 -4.83
N ALA A 39 1.90 10.27 -4.37
CA ALA A 39 1.36 10.13 -3.03
C ALA A 39 2.47 10.09 -1.97
N ASP A 40 2.29 10.86 -0.90
CA ASP A 40 3.18 10.82 0.29
C ASP A 40 3.00 9.53 1.11
N LEU A 41 1.91 8.80 0.90
CA LEU A 41 1.56 7.58 1.62
C LEU A 41 1.40 6.40 0.66
N LEU A 42 2.26 5.38 0.84
CA LEU A 42 2.24 4.14 0.05
C LEU A 42 1.87 2.94 0.93
N PHE A 43 0.82 2.22 0.54
CA PHE A 43 0.46 0.93 1.13
C PHE A 43 1.01 -0.23 0.31
N VAL A 44 1.67 -1.18 0.99
CA VAL A 44 2.26 -2.35 0.36
C VAL A 44 1.67 -3.62 0.96
N GLY A 45 0.92 -4.36 0.17
CA GLY A 45 0.41 -5.68 0.51
C GLY A 45 1.33 -6.81 0.04
N GLU A 46 0.84 -8.03 0.15
CA GLU A 46 1.58 -9.25 -0.22
C GLU A 46 1.50 -9.53 -1.71
N GLY A 47 0.29 -9.73 -2.22
CA GLY A 47 0.03 -10.09 -3.60
C GLY A 47 -1.47 -10.10 -3.92
N PRO A 48 -1.84 -10.15 -5.22
CA PRO A 48 -3.24 -10.16 -5.63
C PRO A 48 -3.92 -11.49 -5.28
N GLY A 49 -5.15 -11.40 -4.78
CA GLY A 49 -6.09 -12.52 -4.71
C GLY A 49 -6.88 -12.68 -6.02
N ALA A 50 -7.90 -13.55 -6.00
CA ALA A 50 -8.73 -13.83 -7.17
C ALA A 50 -9.51 -12.60 -7.66
N THR A 51 -10.07 -11.82 -6.74
CA THR A 51 -10.84 -10.61 -7.07
C THR A 51 -9.95 -9.53 -7.67
N GLU A 52 -8.76 -9.35 -7.13
CA GLU A 52 -7.76 -8.41 -7.60
C GLU A 52 -7.25 -8.79 -9.00
N ASP A 53 -6.96 -10.07 -9.22
CA ASP A 53 -6.56 -10.59 -10.53
C ASP A 53 -7.67 -10.42 -11.60
N GLU A 54 -8.93 -10.59 -11.22
CA GLU A 54 -10.08 -10.39 -12.10
C GLU A 54 -10.28 -8.91 -12.44
N ARG A 55 -10.18 -7.99 -11.44
CA ARG A 55 -10.44 -6.56 -11.61
C ARG A 55 -9.22 -5.78 -12.11
N GLY A 56 -8.02 -6.25 -11.80
CA GLY A 56 -6.76 -5.58 -12.17
C GLY A 56 -6.35 -4.48 -11.21
N GLU A 57 -6.88 -4.47 -9.99
CA GLU A 57 -6.59 -3.48 -8.95
C GLU A 57 -6.29 -4.17 -7.61
N PRO A 58 -5.29 -3.69 -6.83
CA PRO A 58 -4.97 -4.24 -5.52
C PRO A 58 -6.06 -3.89 -4.49
N PHE A 59 -6.30 -4.76 -3.53
CA PHE A 59 -7.23 -4.55 -2.42
C PHE A 59 -8.65 -4.12 -2.85
N VAL A 60 -9.28 -4.90 -3.72
CA VAL A 60 -10.67 -4.70 -4.18
C VAL A 60 -11.63 -5.82 -3.73
N GLY A 61 -11.14 -6.74 -2.89
CA GLY A 61 -11.93 -7.76 -2.21
C GLY A 61 -12.26 -7.35 -0.78
N ARG A 62 -12.74 -8.30 0.04
CA ARG A 62 -13.16 -8.07 1.42
C ARG A 62 -12.11 -7.40 2.32
N SER A 63 -10.83 -7.69 2.11
CA SER A 63 -9.73 -7.02 2.82
C SER A 63 -9.56 -5.58 2.35
N GLY A 64 -9.85 -5.32 1.08
CA GLY A 64 -9.87 -3.96 0.51
C GLY A 64 -10.99 -3.11 1.10
N ASP A 65 -12.20 -3.68 1.29
CA ASP A 65 -13.30 -2.97 1.94
C ASP A 65 -12.92 -2.49 3.35
N VAL A 66 -12.17 -3.32 4.10
CA VAL A 66 -11.66 -2.92 5.44
C VAL A 66 -10.62 -1.81 5.34
N LEU A 67 -9.72 -1.87 4.36
CA LEU A 67 -8.74 -0.81 4.13
C LEU A 67 -9.43 0.50 3.76
N ASP A 68 -10.42 0.45 2.87
CA ASP A 68 -11.19 1.63 2.46
C ASP A 68 -11.98 2.24 3.62
N ASP A 69 -12.54 1.41 4.52
CA ASP A 69 -13.17 1.88 5.75
C ASP A 69 -12.17 2.59 6.67
N ALA A 70 -10.97 2.02 6.87
CA ALA A 70 -9.95 2.61 7.72
C ALA A 70 -9.37 3.90 7.13
N LEU A 71 -9.17 3.96 5.80
CA LEU A 71 -8.76 5.20 5.12
C LEU A 71 -9.80 6.30 5.32
N ARG A 72 -11.08 5.98 5.13
CA ARG A 72 -12.19 6.94 5.31
C ARG A 72 -12.28 7.44 6.75
N ASP A 73 -12.08 6.56 7.73
CA ASP A 73 -12.05 6.92 9.16
C ASP A 73 -10.88 7.87 9.48
N ALA A 74 -9.74 7.67 8.81
CA ALA A 74 -8.56 8.53 8.88
C ALA A 74 -8.67 9.82 8.03
N GLY A 75 -9.83 10.10 7.41
CA GLY A 75 -10.05 11.29 6.59
C GLY A 75 -9.40 11.24 5.20
N LEU A 76 -9.04 10.05 4.73
CA LEU A 76 -8.41 9.83 3.41
C LEU A 76 -9.37 9.13 2.45
N ALA A 77 -9.26 9.47 1.17
CA ALA A 77 -9.82 8.68 0.09
C ALA A 77 -8.75 7.74 -0.49
N ARG A 78 -9.18 6.66 -1.13
CA ARG A 78 -8.28 5.73 -1.84
C ARG A 78 -7.47 6.43 -2.95
N SER A 79 -8.03 7.51 -3.52
CA SER A 79 -7.35 8.36 -4.51
C SER A 79 -6.25 9.25 -3.95
N ASP A 80 -6.16 9.42 -2.64
CA ASP A 80 -5.17 10.29 -1.99
C ASP A 80 -3.86 9.57 -1.70
N VAL A 81 -3.88 8.24 -1.77
CA VAL A 81 -2.77 7.35 -1.43
C VAL A 81 -2.35 6.49 -2.62
N ARG A 82 -1.22 5.84 -2.54
CA ARG A 82 -0.83 4.76 -3.46
C ARG A 82 -0.97 3.41 -2.78
N ILE A 83 -1.49 2.41 -3.48
CA ILE A 83 -1.67 1.05 -2.97
C ILE A 83 -1.09 0.06 -3.97
N THR A 84 -0.19 -0.81 -3.51
CA THR A 84 0.48 -1.83 -4.33
C THR A 84 0.71 -3.12 -3.54
N ASN A 85 1.41 -4.09 -4.15
CA ASN A 85 1.78 -5.37 -3.53
C ASN A 85 3.26 -5.72 -3.77
N CYS A 86 3.83 -6.59 -2.95
CA CYS A 86 5.16 -7.16 -3.14
C CYS A 86 5.28 -7.93 -4.44
N VAL A 87 4.26 -8.74 -4.77
CA VAL A 87 4.15 -9.39 -6.09
C VAL A 87 2.94 -8.86 -6.84
N ARG A 88 3.07 -8.70 -8.16
CA ARG A 88 2.01 -8.14 -9.01
C ARG A 88 1.17 -9.20 -9.72
N CYS A 89 1.44 -10.46 -9.43
CA CYS A 89 0.78 -11.58 -10.07
C CYS A 89 0.18 -12.48 -9.00
N ARG A 90 -1.04 -12.95 -9.24
CA ARG A 90 -1.74 -13.86 -8.34
C ARG A 90 -1.02 -15.19 -8.23
N PRO A 91 -0.64 -15.66 -7.02
CA PRO A 91 -0.11 -17.01 -6.82
C PRO A 91 -1.20 -18.08 -7.02
N PRO A 92 -0.81 -19.30 -7.44
CA PRO A 92 -1.73 -20.43 -7.51
C PRO A 92 -2.46 -20.63 -6.16
N ASP A 93 -3.77 -20.90 -6.22
CA ASP A 93 -4.63 -21.15 -5.05
C ASP A 93 -4.59 -20.04 -3.97
N ASN A 94 -4.16 -18.83 -4.34
CA ASN A 94 -3.93 -17.70 -3.42
C ASN A 94 -2.98 -18.06 -2.26
N ARG A 95 -1.98 -18.92 -2.49
CA ARG A 95 -0.93 -19.18 -1.51
C ARG A 95 -0.03 -17.95 -1.33
N ASP A 96 0.71 -17.91 -0.27
CA ASP A 96 1.77 -16.90 -0.09
C ASP A 96 2.79 -17.00 -1.23
N PRO A 97 3.34 -15.87 -1.70
CA PRO A 97 4.44 -15.84 -2.66
C PRO A 97 5.68 -16.56 -2.09
N THR A 98 6.37 -17.29 -2.94
CA THR A 98 7.67 -17.87 -2.55
C THR A 98 8.75 -16.78 -2.42
N THR A 99 9.83 -17.09 -1.71
CA THR A 99 11.00 -16.19 -1.61
C THR A 99 11.56 -15.82 -2.98
N GLU A 100 11.56 -16.76 -3.94
CA GLU A 100 12.00 -16.49 -5.30
C GLU A 100 11.06 -15.55 -6.04
N GLU A 101 9.74 -15.71 -5.91
CA GLU A 101 8.75 -14.83 -6.52
C GLU A 101 8.82 -13.41 -5.97
N LEU A 102 9.00 -13.27 -4.64
CA LEU A 102 9.25 -11.99 -3.99
C LEU A 102 10.54 -11.34 -4.52
N ALA A 103 11.65 -12.09 -4.60
CA ALA A 103 12.91 -11.58 -5.11
C ALA A 103 12.81 -11.16 -6.58
N ASN A 104 12.13 -11.95 -7.42
CA ASN A 104 11.93 -11.64 -8.84
C ASN A 104 11.07 -10.38 -9.06
N CYS A 105 10.12 -10.09 -8.15
CA CYS A 105 9.23 -8.93 -8.25
C CYS A 105 9.78 -7.69 -7.54
N ARG A 106 10.76 -7.84 -6.63
CA ARG A 106 11.30 -6.76 -5.80
C ARG A 106 11.73 -5.53 -6.60
N GLY A 107 12.40 -5.71 -7.73
CA GLY A 107 12.84 -4.59 -8.58
C GLY A 107 11.69 -3.73 -9.13
N HIS A 108 10.50 -4.30 -9.34
CA HIS A 108 9.32 -3.53 -9.73
C HIS A 108 8.79 -2.71 -8.56
N LEU A 109 8.75 -3.28 -7.35
CA LEU A 109 8.34 -2.58 -6.13
C LEU A 109 9.30 -1.45 -5.77
N GLU A 110 10.61 -1.71 -5.78
CA GLU A 110 11.63 -0.69 -5.49
C GLU A 110 11.61 0.46 -6.51
N SER A 111 11.41 0.15 -7.79
CA SER A 111 11.25 1.18 -8.83
C SER A 111 10.00 2.04 -8.61
N GLU A 112 8.90 1.46 -8.13
CA GLU A 112 7.70 2.21 -7.77
C GLU A 112 7.96 3.11 -6.55
N ILE A 113 8.58 2.57 -5.49
CA ILE A 113 8.95 3.32 -4.27
C ILE A 113 9.89 4.49 -4.61
N ASP A 114 10.92 4.25 -5.43
CA ASP A 114 11.88 5.29 -5.80
C ASP A 114 11.25 6.42 -6.64
N ARG A 115 10.27 6.09 -7.48
CA ARG A 115 9.56 7.10 -8.29
C ARG A 115 8.53 7.89 -7.50
N LEU A 116 7.83 7.25 -6.58
CA LEU A 116 6.88 7.91 -5.69
C LEU A 116 7.60 8.80 -4.68
N ASP A 117 8.76 8.33 -4.18
CA ASP A 117 9.50 8.94 -3.08
C ASP A 117 8.60 9.27 -1.85
N PRO A 118 7.82 8.29 -1.35
CA PRO A 118 6.80 8.56 -0.35
C PRO A 118 7.42 8.92 1.00
N GLU A 119 6.74 9.80 1.76
CA GLU A 119 7.12 10.16 3.13
C GLU A 119 6.98 8.97 4.09
N LEU A 120 6.01 8.08 3.82
CA LEU A 120 5.75 6.90 4.65
C LEU A 120 5.28 5.72 3.81
N ILE A 121 5.88 4.55 4.07
CA ILE A 121 5.43 3.26 3.54
C ILE A 121 4.68 2.53 4.66
N VAL A 122 3.48 2.03 4.40
CA VAL A 122 2.72 1.17 5.33
C VAL A 122 2.71 -0.25 4.79
N THR A 123 3.26 -1.20 5.55
CA THR A 123 3.19 -2.61 5.17
C THR A 123 1.93 -3.25 5.74
N LEU A 124 1.14 -3.92 4.89
CA LEU A 124 -0.11 -4.58 5.26
C LEU A 124 0.10 -6.08 5.45
N GLY A 125 0.60 -6.46 6.62
CA GLY A 125 0.83 -7.86 7.00
C GLY A 125 2.30 -8.24 7.13
N LYS A 126 2.53 -9.51 7.51
CA LYS A 126 3.86 -10.04 7.82
C LYS A 126 4.77 -10.10 6.59
N VAL A 127 4.27 -10.66 5.47
CA VAL A 127 5.09 -10.87 4.27
C VAL A 127 5.67 -9.56 3.71
N PRO A 128 4.89 -8.48 3.47
CA PRO A 128 5.46 -7.22 3.02
C PRO A 128 6.41 -6.59 4.04
N SER A 129 6.14 -6.73 5.35
CA SER A 129 7.03 -6.23 6.40
C SER A 129 8.40 -6.93 6.36
N GLU A 130 8.41 -8.26 6.37
CA GLU A 130 9.65 -9.04 6.29
C GLU A 130 10.41 -8.82 4.99
N HIS A 131 9.67 -8.69 3.88
CA HIS A 131 10.25 -8.47 2.55
C HIS A 131 10.94 -7.11 2.40
N LEU A 132 10.36 -6.04 2.95
CA LEU A 132 10.96 -4.71 2.86
C LEU A 132 12.05 -4.46 3.90
N LEU A 133 11.93 -5.08 5.09
CA LEU A 133 12.89 -4.91 6.19
C LEU A 133 14.06 -5.91 6.14
N ASP A 134 14.02 -6.93 5.29
CA ASP A 134 15.00 -8.02 5.21
C ASP A 134 15.28 -8.66 6.60
N ARG A 135 14.26 -8.77 7.46
CA ARG A 135 14.28 -9.41 8.79
C ARG A 135 12.95 -10.05 9.13
N SER A 136 12.96 -10.97 10.09
CA SER A 136 11.71 -11.49 10.66
C SER A 136 10.98 -10.40 11.46
N VAL A 137 9.64 -10.41 11.36
CA VAL A 137 8.74 -9.46 12.01
C VAL A 137 7.66 -10.21 12.80
N ALA A 138 7.53 -9.87 14.07
CA ALA A 138 6.42 -10.34 14.92
C ALA A 138 5.22 -9.40 14.73
N ILE A 139 4.56 -9.46 13.58
CA ILE A 139 3.62 -8.44 13.09
C ILE A 139 2.51 -8.08 14.10
N THR A 140 2.06 -9.03 14.91
CA THR A 140 1.01 -8.76 15.90
C THR A 140 1.49 -7.86 17.05
N SER A 141 2.77 -7.95 17.43
CA SER A 141 3.36 -7.14 18.51
C SER A 141 4.10 -5.89 18.01
N GLU A 142 4.51 -5.88 16.73
CA GLU A 142 5.21 -4.76 16.13
C GLU A 142 4.27 -3.86 15.28
N SER A 143 2.98 -4.19 15.20
CA SER A 143 1.98 -3.35 14.50
C SER A 143 1.87 -1.98 15.19
N GLY A 144 1.97 -0.91 14.40
CA GLY A 144 2.03 0.48 14.88
C GLY A 144 3.44 1.02 15.04
N ASP A 145 4.48 0.18 14.98
CA ASP A 145 5.86 0.64 15.04
C ASP A 145 6.31 1.27 13.70
N VAL A 146 7.02 2.39 13.79
CA VAL A 146 7.71 3.01 12.65
C VAL A 146 9.18 2.63 12.71
N VAL A 147 9.70 2.08 11.65
CA VAL A 147 11.10 1.67 11.53
C VAL A 147 11.75 2.29 10.30
N ASP A 148 13.03 2.63 10.40
CA ASP A 148 13.81 3.05 9.26
C ASP A 148 14.39 1.83 8.53
N ALA A 149 14.22 1.78 7.21
CA ALA A 149 14.74 0.73 6.36
C ALA A 149 15.46 1.31 5.14
N ARG A 150 16.40 0.53 4.57
CA ARG A 150 17.04 0.88 3.32
C ARG A 150 16.36 0.13 2.18
N ILE A 151 15.59 0.85 1.35
CA ILE A 151 14.81 0.30 0.25
C ILE A 151 15.18 1.06 -1.02
N GLY A 152 15.47 0.35 -2.13
CA GLY A 152 15.90 0.99 -3.39
C GLY A 152 17.18 1.81 -3.26
N GLY A 153 17.98 1.56 -2.20
CA GLY A 153 19.21 2.33 -1.94
C GLY A 153 19.01 3.62 -1.12
N ALA A 154 17.78 4.05 -0.83
CA ALA A 154 17.46 5.20 0.02
C ALA A 154 16.97 4.76 1.42
N ALA A 155 17.10 5.66 2.40
CA ALA A 155 16.46 5.47 3.70
C ALA A 155 14.97 5.78 3.58
N ARG A 156 14.13 4.90 4.11
CA ARG A 156 12.66 4.99 4.06
C ARG A 156 12.07 4.73 5.42
N ARG A 157 11.02 5.45 5.77
CA ARG A 157 10.21 5.18 6.96
C ARG A 157 9.15 4.16 6.64
N VAL A 158 9.05 3.11 7.45
CA VAL A 158 8.10 2.01 7.26
C VAL A 158 7.27 1.85 8.52
N LEU A 159 5.96 2.01 8.41
CA LEU A 159 4.99 1.73 9.47
C LEU A 159 4.48 0.29 9.29
N LEU A 160 4.60 -0.50 10.33
CA LEU A 160 4.17 -1.89 10.34
C LEU A 160 2.69 -1.99 10.70
N SER A 161 1.94 -2.77 9.93
CA SER A 161 0.52 -3.02 10.20
C SER A 161 0.16 -4.49 10.01
N VAL A 162 -0.78 -4.98 10.78
CA VAL A 162 -1.42 -6.27 10.49
C VAL A 162 -2.13 -6.20 9.13
N HIS A 163 -2.34 -7.37 8.50
CA HIS A 163 -3.11 -7.42 7.26
C HIS A 163 -4.60 -7.12 7.54
N PRO A 164 -5.30 -6.30 6.72
CA PRO A 164 -6.70 -5.96 6.96
C PRO A 164 -7.62 -7.20 7.02
N ALA A 165 -7.30 -8.30 6.34
CA ALA A 165 -8.06 -9.55 6.45
C ALA A 165 -8.04 -10.15 7.87
N ALA A 166 -7.02 -9.89 8.69
CA ALA A 166 -6.97 -10.39 10.07
C ALA A 166 -8.13 -9.82 10.90
N THR A 167 -8.53 -8.59 10.64
CA THR A 167 -9.64 -7.91 11.34
C THR A 167 -11.02 -8.51 11.04
N LEU A 168 -11.15 -9.27 9.94
CA LEU A 168 -12.41 -9.94 9.56
C LEU A 168 -12.72 -11.12 10.49
N TYR A 169 -11.68 -11.71 11.08
CA TYR A 169 -11.79 -12.89 11.92
C TYR A 169 -11.58 -12.58 13.41
N ASP A 170 -10.84 -11.50 13.70
CA ASP A 170 -10.53 -11.05 15.05
C ASP A 170 -10.82 -9.55 15.21
N ARG A 171 -11.95 -9.25 15.89
CA ARG A 171 -12.38 -7.87 16.13
C ARG A 171 -11.41 -7.08 17.02
N SER A 172 -10.63 -7.76 17.87
CA SER A 172 -9.66 -7.07 18.73
C SER A 172 -8.52 -6.44 17.93
N GLN A 173 -8.24 -6.96 16.73
CA GLN A 173 -7.25 -6.40 15.83
C GLN A 173 -7.79 -5.23 14.98
N ARG A 174 -9.12 -5.06 14.92
CA ARG A 174 -9.74 -4.01 14.10
C ARG A 174 -9.37 -2.62 14.61
N ASP A 175 -9.56 -2.37 15.89
CA ASP A 175 -9.30 -1.05 16.48
C ASP A 175 -7.83 -0.67 16.31
N GLY A 176 -6.90 -1.59 16.62
CA GLY A 176 -5.46 -1.36 16.41
C GLY A 176 -5.08 -1.15 14.94
N PHE A 177 -5.75 -1.82 13.99
CA PHE A 177 -5.55 -1.58 12.57
C PHE A 177 -6.00 -0.16 12.18
N PHE A 178 -7.19 0.27 12.61
CA PHE A 178 -7.72 1.61 12.33
C PHE A 178 -6.83 2.70 12.95
N GLU A 179 -6.38 2.52 14.20
CA GLU A 179 -5.42 3.42 14.86
C GLU A 179 -4.10 3.51 14.08
N THR A 180 -3.60 2.39 13.54
CA THR A 180 -2.39 2.38 12.73
C THR A 180 -2.57 3.17 11.43
N ILE A 181 -3.73 3.04 10.75
CA ILE A 181 -4.01 3.80 9.53
C ILE A 181 -4.20 5.30 9.83
N ALA A 182 -4.85 5.65 10.95
CA ALA A 182 -4.95 7.04 11.39
C ALA A 182 -3.57 7.65 11.66
N SER A 183 -2.69 6.91 12.36
CA SER A 183 -1.29 7.32 12.57
C SER A 183 -0.52 7.49 11.26
N ALA A 184 -0.77 6.65 10.26
CA ALA A 184 -0.16 6.78 8.94
C ALA A 184 -0.55 8.11 8.25
N SER A 185 -1.83 8.49 8.35
CA SER A 185 -2.33 9.77 7.82
C SER A 185 -1.63 10.97 8.45
N GLU A 186 -1.48 10.96 9.78
CA GLU A 186 -0.79 12.03 10.52
C GLU A 186 0.70 12.10 10.20
N LEU A 187 1.38 10.94 10.17
CA LEU A 187 2.83 10.84 9.98
C LEU A 187 3.30 11.19 8.57
N SER A 188 2.45 10.99 7.58
CA SER A 188 2.72 11.35 6.17
C SER A 188 2.31 12.78 5.83
N GLY A 189 1.52 13.44 6.68
CA GLY A 189 0.92 14.73 6.36
C GLY A 189 -0.21 14.66 5.32
N ALA A 190 -0.60 13.47 4.89
CA ALA A 190 -1.63 13.27 3.86
C ALA A 190 -3.03 13.71 4.30
N GLY A 191 -3.31 13.75 5.62
CA GLY A 191 -4.59 14.20 6.20
C GLY A 191 -4.75 15.72 6.37
N GLY A 192 -3.82 16.51 5.95
CA GLY A 192 -3.75 17.95 6.25
C GLY A 192 -4.10 18.87 5.10
N VAL A 193 -5.34 18.89 4.59
CA VAL A 193 -5.94 20.09 3.97
C VAL A 193 -7.46 20.06 4.17
N THR A 194 -7.91 20.33 5.37
CA THR A 194 -9.20 20.98 5.50
C THR A 194 -8.92 22.48 5.49
N ASP A 195 -9.03 23.09 4.34
CA ASP A 195 -9.06 24.53 4.19
C ASP A 195 -10.22 25.08 5.03
N GLY A 196 -9.90 25.50 6.24
CA GLY A 196 -10.74 26.34 7.06
C GLY A 196 -10.72 27.78 6.53
N ASP A 197 -11.36 28.05 5.41
CA ASP A 197 -11.61 29.40 4.93
C ASP A 197 -12.73 30.05 5.78
N GLY A 198 -12.35 30.40 7.00
CA GLY A 198 -13.12 31.21 7.92
C GLY A 198 -12.71 32.67 7.84
N GLN A 199 -12.89 33.30 6.70
CA GLN A 199 -12.69 34.74 6.55
C GLN A 199 -13.84 35.50 7.21
N SER A 200 -13.69 35.76 8.53
CA SER A 200 -14.55 36.71 9.26
C SER A 200 -14.14 38.13 8.85
N ARG A 201 -14.89 38.71 7.91
CA ARG A 201 -14.88 40.15 7.68
C ARG A 201 -15.68 40.82 8.82
N LEU A 202 -14.97 41.40 9.78
CA LEU A 202 -15.53 42.45 10.64
C LEU A 202 -15.52 43.72 9.82
N GLY A 203 -16.72 44.15 9.45
CA GLY A 203 -16.98 45.45 8.85
C GLY A 203 -16.95 46.53 9.91
N ASP A 204 -16.38 47.66 9.52
CA ASP A 204 -16.36 48.92 10.23
C ASP A 204 -17.77 49.48 10.51
N TYR A 205 -17.96 49.94 11.73
CA TYR A 205 -18.68 51.19 12.07
C TYR A 205 -18.10 51.77 13.34
#